data_9e860bbfd5d0340fa25c7d776e497d4b
#
_entry.id   9e860bbfd5d0340fa25c7d776e497d4b
#
_cell.length_a   1.000
_cell.length_b   1.000
_cell.length_c   1.000
_cell.angle_alpha   90.00
_cell.angle_beta   90.00
_cell.angle_gamma   90.00
#
_symmetry.space_group_name_H-M   'P 1'
#
loop_
_entity.id
_entity.type
_entity.pdbx_description
1 polymer ?
#
loop_
_entity_poly.entity_id
_entity_poly.type
_entity_poly.pdbx_seq_one_letter_code
_entity_poly.pdbx_strand_id
1 'polypeptide(L)'
;DYNQAALKVTRANLIKADIWAKVIWGDIGNPDLLNSDLQENYNIDLKDLLNVRTFLDHNRIWETPKVTTKGRISSSTGAFAHRGVRISNNDVEDNLLEHFTKWSPYVRKFGLLIIELHTIAPELTASNLGKTAATAYDATHGFSDQFIVEIEVLQRIAAEAGLHSDANYFKKYPDTDYATVSINLLKGKK
;
A
#
# COMPACT_ATOMS: atom_id res chain seq x y z
N ASP A 1 12.47 5.40 -0.59
CA ASP A 1 12.86 4.03 -0.97
C ASP A 1 14.01 3.57 -0.08
N TYR A 2 14.02 2.32 0.33
CA TYR A 2 15.12 1.73 1.12
C TYR A 2 16.24 1.12 0.25
N ASN A 3 16.02 0.97 -1.05
CA ASN A 3 17.00 0.42 -1.97
C ASN A 3 18.01 1.49 -2.41
N GLN A 4 19.26 1.37 -1.96
CA GLN A 4 20.32 2.34 -2.24
C GLN A 4 20.65 2.47 -3.75
N ALA A 5 20.55 1.38 -4.52
CA ALA A 5 20.76 1.42 -5.96
C ALA A 5 19.65 2.21 -6.67
N ALA A 6 18.38 1.99 -6.26
CA ALA A 6 17.24 2.74 -6.77
C ALA A 6 17.35 4.23 -6.43
N LEU A 7 17.74 4.58 -5.20
CA LEU A 7 17.95 5.98 -4.80
C LEU A 7 19.00 6.70 -5.65
N LYS A 8 20.10 6.02 -5.98
CA LYS A 8 21.14 6.54 -6.88
C LYS A 8 20.59 6.86 -8.27
N VAL A 9 19.87 5.91 -8.88
CA VAL A 9 19.28 6.05 -10.22
C VAL A 9 18.21 7.15 -10.23
N THR A 10 17.34 7.16 -9.23
CA THR A 10 16.29 8.18 -9.08
C THR A 10 16.90 9.58 -9.00
N ARG A 11 17.92 9.76 -8.16
CA ARG A 11 18.62 11.05 -8.03
C ARG A 11 19.22 11.50 -9.36
N ALA A 12 19.91 10.61 -10.08
CA ALA A 12 20.50 10.92 -11.37
C ALA A 12 19.44 11.32 -12.42
N ASN A 13 18.29 10.61 -12.44
CA ASN A 13 17.19 10.91 -13.38
C ASN A 13 16.54 12.26 -13.08
N LEU A 14 16.31 12.59 -11.79
CA LEU A 14 15.73 13.87 -11.39
C LEU A 14 16.65 15.04 -11.76
N ILE A 15 17.96 14.91 -11.53
CA ILE A 15 18.95 15.92 -11.93
C ILE A 15 18.93 16.09 -13.45
N LYS A 16 18.96 14.99 -14.22
CA LYS A 16 18.90 15.03 -15.68
C LYS A 16 17.65 15.69 -16.22
N ALA A 17 16.53 15.54 -15.52
CA ALA A 17 15.23 16.10 -15.91
C ALA A 17 15.01 17.53 -15.36
N ASP A 18 16.01 18.13 -14.72
CA ASP A 18 15.93 19.44 -14.04
C ASP A 18 14.75 19.53 -13.05
N ILE A 19 14.49 18.41 -12.34
CA ILE A 19 13.46 18.35 -11.31
C ILE A 19 14.08 18.58 -9.94
N TRP A 20 13.67 19.64 -9.28
CA TRP A 20 14.07 19.90 -7.90
C TRP A 20 13.34 18.95 -6.95
N ALA A 21 14.07 17.97 -6.42
CA ALA A 21 13.54 17.02 -5.44
C ALA A 21 14.67 16.50 -4.54
N LYS A 22 14.32 16.23 -3.29
CA LYS A 22 15.23 15.58 -2.33
C LYS A 22 14.97 14.07 -2.38
N VAL A 23 16.02 13.30 -2.68
CA VAL A 23 15.98 11.83 -2.64
C VAL A 23 16.62 11.37 -1.34
N ILE A 24 15.83 10.74 -0.48
CA ILE A 24 16.25 10.23 0.82
C ILE A 24 15.95 8.75 0.97
N TRP A 25 16.66 8.10 1.88
CA TRP A 25 16.33 6.75 2.31
C TRP A 25 15.05 6.77 3.14
N GLY A 26 14.23 5.74 3.05
CA GLY A 26 13.03 5.59 3.88
C GLY A 26 12.38 4.24 3.69
N ASP A 27 11.88 3.68 4.78
CA ASP A 27 11.11 2.45 4.82
C ASP A 27 9.65 2.76 5.16
N ILE A 28 8.73 2.36 4.29
CA ILE A 28 7.29 2.53 4.54
C ILE A 28 6.78 1.69 5.73
N GLY A 29 7.51 0.66 6.13
CA GLY A 29 7.20 -0.14 7.32
C GLY A 29 7.50 0.59 8.64
N ASN A 30 8.28 1.67 8.60
CA ASN A 30 8.73 2.41 9.79
C ASN A 30 8.62 3.94 9.63
N PRO A 31 7.38 4.49 9.69
CA PRO A 31 7.17 5.93 9.57
C PRO A 31 7.80 6.75 10.70
N ASP A 32 7.96 6.18 11.90
CA ASP A 32 8.58 6.87 13.03
C ASP A 32 10.05 7.19 12.74
N LEU A 33 10.79 6.23 12.19
CA LEU A 33 12.18 6.44 11.79
C LEU A 33 12.28 7.47 10.66
N LEU A 34 11.39 7.39 9.67
CA LEU A 34 11.34 8.38 8.59
C LEU A 34 11.06 9.79 9.12
N ASN A 35 10.13 9.92 10.08
CA ASN A 35 9.82 11.21 10.70
C ASN A 35 11.01 11.76 11.48
N SER A 36 11.72 10.92 12.24
CA SER A 36 12.91 11.34 12.97
C SER A 36 14.01 11.86 12.03
N ASP A 37 14.27 11.12 10.95
CA ASP A 37 15.24 11.54 9.92
C ASP A 37 14.86 12.89 9.27
N LEU A 38 13.57 13.08 8.96
CA LEU A 38 13.07 14.33 8.40
C LEU A 38 13.21 15.50 9.37
N GLN A 39 12.91 15.29 10.65
CA GLN A 39 13.03 16.32 11.67
C GLN A 39 14.49 16.70 11.94
N GLU A 40 15.36 15.70 12.12
CA GLU A 40 16.76 15.91 12.46
C GLU A 40 17.56 16.57 11.34
N ASN A 41 17.34 16.13 10.09
CA ASN A 41 18.15 16.56 8.96
C ASN A 41 17.55 17.71 8.15
N TYR A 42 16.22 17.93 8.23
CA TYR A 42 15.52 18.91 7.39
C TYR A 42 14.57 19.83 8.14
N ASN A 43 14.38 19.62 9.44
CA ASN A 43 13.40 20.35 10.26
C ASN A 43 11.97 20.27 9.67
N ILE A 44 11.60 19.09 9.17
CA ILE A 44 10.27 18.80 8.57
C ILE A 44 9.57 17.76 9.43
N ASP A 45 8.31 18.02 9.80
CA ASP A 45 7.44 17.00 10.41
C ASP A 45 6.68 16.27 9.30
N LEU A 46 6.71 14.94 9.33
CA LEU A 46 5.98 14.09 8.38
C LEU A 46 4.46 14.36 8.38
N LYS A 47 3.91 14.84 9.51
CA LYS A 47 2.51 15.26 9.64
C LYS A 47 2.17 16.50 8.81
N ASP A 48 3.15 17.31 8.46
CA ASP A 48 2.98 18.54 7.69
C ASP A 48 3.12 18.32 6.19
N LEU A 49 3.23 17.06 5.76
CA LEU A 49 3.35 16.68 4.36
C LEU A 49 2.07 15.97 3.86
N LEU A 50 1.74 16.17 2.58
CA LEU A 50 0.90 15.25 1.86
C LEU A 50 1.74 14.01 1.52
N ASN A 51 1.34 12.86 2.07
CA ASN A 51 2.03 11.61 1.78
C ASN A 51 1.45 10.98 0.51
N VAL A 52 2.33 10.64 -0.44
CA VAL A 52 1.94 10.00 -1.71
C VAL A 52 2.70 8.69 -1.86
N ARG A 53 1.98 7.62 -2.13
CA ARG A 53 2.56 6.29 -2.39
C ARG A 53 2.01 5.69 -3.67
N THR A 54 2.90 5.07 -4.44
CA THR A 54 2.56 4.48 -5.73
C THR A 54 3.07 3.06 -5.76
N PHE A 55 2.18 2.08 -5.73
CA PHE A 55 2.48 0.64 -5.82
C PHE A 55 3.47 0.16 -4.74
N LEU A 56 3.28 0.59 -3.50
CA LEU A 56 4.20 0.29 -2.40
C LEU A 56 3.56 -0.52 -1.27
N ASP A 57 2.27 -0.31 -0.99
CA ASP A 57 1.65 -0.89 0.20
C ASP A 57 1.47 -2.41 0.08
N HIS A 58 1.27 -2.95 -1.12
CA HIS A 58 1.25 -4.39 -1.36
C HIS A 58 2.65 -5.03 -1.27
N ASN A 59 3.72 -4.26 -1.46
CA ASN A 59 5.12 -4.69 -1.39
C ASN A 59 5.77 -4.49 0.00
N ARG A 60 4.97 -4.21 1.03
CA ARG A 60 5.50 -4.07 2.39
C ARG A 60 6.20 -5.35 2.84
N ILE A 61 7.27 -5.20 3.64
CA ILE A 61 7.97 -6.34 4.21
C ILE A 61 7.00 -7.12 5.10
N TRP A 62 6.93 -8.44 4.88
CA TRP A 62 6.09 -9.30 5.70
C TRP A 62 6.64 -9.43 7.12
N GLU A 63 5.81 -9.10 8.07
CA GLU A 63 5.96 -9.44 9.48
C GLU A 63 4.66 -10.08 9.95
N THR A 64 4.75 -11.17 10.70
CA THR A 64 3.55 -11.75 11.32
C THR A 64 2.87 -10.71 12.20
N PRO A 65 1.55 -10.50 12.07
CA PRO A 65 0.84 -9.51 12.87
C PRO A 65 1.06 -9.72 14.37
N LYS A 66 1.36 -8.65 15.08
CA LYS A 66 1.54 -8.67 16.55
C LYS A 66 0.20 -8.75 17.27
N VAL A 67 -0.82 -8.18 16.65
CA VAL A 67 -2.19 -8.17 17.16
C VAL A 67 -3.11 -8.80 16.12
N THR A 68 -3.80 -9.87 16.52
CA THR A 68 -4.82 -10.49 15.69
C THR A 68 -6.20 -9.96 16.08
N THR A 69 -6.96 -9.54 15.08
CA THR A 69 -8.33 -9.05 15.30
C THR A 69 -9.24 -10.22 15.64
N LYS A 70 -9.75 -10.24 16.88
CA LYS A 70 -10.64 -11.32 17.35
C LYS A 70 -11.88 -11.42 16.48
N GLY A 71 -12.13 -12.62 15.94
CA GLY A 71 -13.30 -12.88 15.12
C GLY A 71 -13.21 -12.32 13.69
N ARG A 72 -12.03 -11.90 13.24
CA ARG A 72 -11.84 -11.48 11.84
C ARG A 72 -12.16 -12.64 10.89
N ILE A 73 -13.03 -12.36 9.95
CA ILE A 73 -13.28 -13.19 8.79
C ILE A 73 -12.90 -12.34 7.58
N SER A 74 -11.80 -12.70 6.93
CA SER A 74 -11.33 -11.98 5.75
C SER A 74 -12.35 -12.07 4.62
N SER A 75 -12.55 -10.95 3.93
CA SER A 75 -13.29 -10.90 2.66
C SER A 75 -12.37 -10.94 1.44
N SER A 76 -11.05 -10.97 1.62
CA SER A 76 -10.13 -11.15 0.51
C SER A 76 -10.19 -12.58 -0.02
N THR A 77 -10.18 -12.69 -1.34
CA THR A 77 -10.12 -13.96 -2.08
C THR A 77 -8.71 -14.32 -2.55
N GLY A 78 -7.73 -13.47 -2.24
CA GLY A 78 -6.33 -13.67 -2.60
C GLY A 78 -5.72 -14.92 -1.97
N ALA A 79 -4.72 -15.49 -2.64
CA ALA A 79 -3.91 -16.60 -2.15
C ALA A 79 -2.51 -16.09 -1.82
N PHE A 80 -2.20 -15.95 -0.53
CA PHE A 80 -0.97 -15.32 -0.07
C PHE A 80 0.03 -16.33 0.46
N ALA A 81 1.30 -16.07 0.19
CA ALA A 81 2.41 -16.85 0.74
C ALA A 81 3.60 -15.92 1.06
N HIS A 82 4.42 -16.34 2.00
CA HIS A 82 5.70 -15.74 2.31
C HIS A 82 6.76 -16.82 2.35
N ARG A 83 7.83 -16.68 1.57
CA ARG A 83 8.92 -17.66 1.45
C ARG A 83 8.42 -19.09 1.19
N GLY A 84 7.40 -19.23 0.35
CA GLY A 84 6.81 -20.53 0.00
C GLY A 84 5.84 -21.11 1.04
N VAL A 85 5.63 -20.44 2.18
CA VAL A 85 4.66 -20.86 3.19
C VAL A 85 3.38 -20.06 3.07
N ARG A 86 2.24 -20.74 2.94
CA ARG A 86 0.93 -20.09 2.89
C ARG A 86 0.66 -19.34 4.18
N ILE A 87 0.19 -18.11 4.05
CA ILE A 87 -0.31 -17.28 5.15
C ILE A 87 -1.83 -17.09 5.01
N SER A 88 -2.52 -16.93 6.14
CA SER A 88 -3.97 -16.75 6.14
C SER A 88 -4.34 -15.35 5.64
N ASN A 89 -5.50 -15.24 4.99
CA ASN A 89 -6.02 -13.95 4.56
C ASN A 89 -6.31 -13.03 5.76
N ASN A 90 -6.70 -13.60 6.91
CA ASN A 90 -6.86 -12.85 8.15
C ASN A 90 -5.53 -12.19 8.58
N ASP A 91 -4.42 -12.93 8.53
CA ASP A 91 -3.11 -12.39 8.90
C ASP A 91 -2.64 -11.31 7.92
N VAL A 92 -2.95 -11.44 6.64
CA VAL A 92 -2.64 -10.40 5.64
C VAL A 92 -3.42 -9.12 5.93
N GLU A 93 -4.70 -9.23 6.28
CA GLU A 93 -5.52 -8.07 6.65
C GLU A 93 -5.05 -7.45 7.97
N ASP A 94 -4.73 -8.24 8.98
CA ASP A 94 -4.20 -7.72 10.26
C ASP A 94 -2.83 -7.07 10.08
N ASN A 95 -1.96 -7.63 9.24
CA ASN A 95 -0.68 -7.01 8.87
C ASN A 95 -0.88 -5.65 8.15
N LEU A 96 -1.84 -5.57 7.23
CA LEU A 96 -2.20 -4.32 6.56
C LEU A 96 -2.80 -3.30 7.55
N LEU A 97 -3.60 -3.75 8.50
CA LEU A 97 -4.15 -2.91 9.57
C LEU A 97 -3.04 -2.33 10.44
N GLU A 98 -2.08 -3.15 10.87
CA GLU A 98 -0.91 -2.67 11.63
C GLU A 98 -0.10 -1.63 10.81
N HIS A 99 0.08 -1.89 9.52
CA HIS A 99 0.77 -0.96 8.63
C HIS A 99 0.05 0.40 8.57
N PHE A 100 -1.25 0.44 8.30
CA PHE A 100 -2.00 1.70 8.27
C PHE A 100 -2.09 2.36 9.66
N THR A 101 -2.15 1.59 10.73
CA THR A 101 -2.16 2.10 12.10
C THR A 101 -0.86 2.87 12.42
N LYS A 102 0.31 2.36 11.99
CA LYS A 102 1.60 3.07 12.12
C LYS A 102 1.59 4.40 11.37
N TRP A 103 0.95 4.47 10.20
CA TRP A 103 0.89 5.68 9.38
C TRP A 103 -0.18 6.67 9.80
N SER A 104 -1.26 6.21 10.43
CA SER A 104 -2.43 7.02 10.78
C SER A 104 -2.07 8.34 11.50
N PRO A 105 -1.15 8.38 12.48
CA PRO A 105 -0.77 9.63 13.15
C PRO A 105 -0.17 10.69 12.22
N TYR A 106 0.51 10.26 11.16
CA TYR A 106 1.27 11.14 10.25
C TYR A 106 0.44 11.69 9.09
N VAL A 107 -0.66 11.03 8.75
CA VAL A 107 -1.42 11.35 7.52
C VAL A 107 -2.79 11.97 7.78
N ARG A 108 -3.19 12.17 9.04
CA ARG A 108 -4.51 12.71 9.40
C ARG A 108 -4.76 14.12 8.89
N LYS A 109 -3.74 14.96 8.83
CA LYS A 109 -3.87 16.39 8.51
C LYS A 109 -4.09 16.62 7.01
N PHE A 110 -3.21 16.08 6.17
CA PHE A 110 -3.22 16.31 4.73
C PHE A 110 -3.69 15.10 3.94
N GLY A 111 -3.64 13.93 4.53
CA GLY A 111 -4.04 12.68 3.91
C GLY A 111 -2.89 11.84 3.41
N LEU A 112 -3.26 10.65 2.96
CA LEU A 112 -2.41 9.67 2.30
C LEU A 112 -3.00 9.38 0.92
N LEU A 113 -2.35 9.85 -0.14
CA LEU A 113 -2.72 9.52 -1.50
C LEU A 113 -2.05 8.20 -1.88
N ILE A 114 -2.86 7.17 -2.11
CA ILE A 114 -2.39 5.84 -2.52
C ILE A 114 -2.83 5.58 -3.96
N ILE A 115 -1.87 5.21 -4.81
CA ILE A 115 -2.12 4.57 -6.10
C ILE A 115 -1.67 3.12 -5.93
N GLU A 116 -2.63 2.18 -6.00
CA GLU A 116 -2.33 0.79 -5.62
C GLU A 116 -2.89 -0.23 -6.60
N LEU A 117 -2.23 -1.41 -6.63
CA LEU A 117 -2.66 -2.58 -7.35
C LEU A 117 -3.68 -3.38 -6.53
N HIS A 118 -4.61 -4.00 -7.26
CA HIS A 118 -5.66 -4.82 -6.66
C HIS A 118 -5.88 -6.11 -7.44
N THR A 119 -6.16 -7.19 -6.71
CA THR A 119 -6.77 -8.37 -7.30
C THR A 119 -8.28 -8.15 -7.49
N ILE A 120 -8.90 -9.02 -8.27
CA ILE A 120 -10.36 -9.05 -8.52
C ILE A 120 -10.89 -10.43 -8.16
N ALA A 121 -12.21 -10.58 -8.17
CA ALA A 121 -12.85 -11.86 -7.87
C ALA A 121 -12.29 -12.99 -8.76
N PRO A 122 -11.97 -14.17 -8.19
CA PRO A 122 -11.35 -15.28 -8.92
C PRO A 122 -12.14 -15.73 -10.15
N GLU A 123 -13.46 -15.65 -10.09
CA GLU A 123 -14.37 -16.01 -11.19
C GLU A 123 -14.20 -15.08 -12.39
N LEU A 124 -13.96 -13.77 -12.12
CA LEU A 124 -13.69 -12.80 -13.18
C LEU A 124 -12.31 -13.03 -13.79
N THR A 125 -11.29 -13.32 -12.98
CA THR A 125 -9.96 -13.67 -13.48
C THR A 125 -10.01 -14.94 -14.32
N ALA A 126 -10.67 -16.00 -13.83
CA ALA A 126 -10.77 -17.29 -14.52
C ALA A 126 -11.50 -17.18 -15.87
N SER A 127 -12.56 -16.37 -15.93
CA SER A 127 -13.32 -16.14 -17.18
C SER A 127 -12.56 -15.28 -18.20
N ASN A 128 -11.49 -14.60 -17.78
CA ASN A 128 -10.74 -13.64 -18.59
C ASN A 128 -9.22 -13.85 -18.50
N LEU A 129 -8.78 -15.10 -18.43
CA LEU A 129 -7.36 -15.47 -18.39
C LEU A 129 -6.58 -14.81 -19.54
N GLY A 130 -5.50 -14.15 -19.18
CA GLY A 130 -4.65 -13.41 -20.12
C GLY A 130 -5.24 -12.11 -20.66
N LYS A 131 -6.44 -11.71 -20.25
CA LYS A 131 -7.10 -10.46 -20.67
C LYS A 131 -7.12 -9.38 -19.59
N THR A 132 -6.85 -9.75 -18.35
CA THR A 132 -6.77 -8.81 -17.21
C THR A 132 -5.39 -8.87 -16.58
N ALA A 133 -4.95 -7.76 -15.97
CA ALA A 133 -3.70 -7.70 -15.21
C ALA A 133 -3.73 -8.64 -13.99
N ALA A 134 -4.91 -8.91 -13.42
CA ALA A 134 -5.10 -9.83 -12.30
C ALA A 134 -4.56 -11.23 -12.59
N THR A 135 -4.62 -11.70 -13.85
CA THR A 135 -4.02 -12.99 -14.24
C THR A 135 -2.53 -13.08 -13.88
N ALA A 136 -1.77 -12.00 -14.08
CA ALA A 136 -0.34 -11.97 -13.75
C ALA A 136 -0.12 -11.84 -12.25
N TYR A 137 -0.92 -11.03 -11.56
CA TYR A 137 -0.81 -10.84 -10.11
C TYR A 137 -1.09 -12.15 -9.38
N ASP A 138 -2.18 -12.81 -9.70
CA ASP A 138 -2.57 -14.08 -9.06
C ASP A 138 -1.55 -15.18 -9.31
N ALA A 139 -0.92 -15.20 -10.48
CA ALA A 139 0.15 -16.16 -10.79
C ALA A 139 1.44 -15.92 -10.00
N THR A 140 1.70 -14.69 -9.54
CA THR A 140 2.97 -14.32 -8.92
C THR A 140 2.92 -14.11 -7.41
N HIS A 141 1.74 -13.95 -6.80
CA HIS A 141 1.56 -13.68 -5.37
C HIS A 141 2.33 -14.64 -4.47
N GLY A 142 2.31 -15.94 -4.77
CA GLY A 142 2.96 -16.95 -3.97
C GLY A 142 4.50 -16.94 -4.02
N PHE A 143 5.09 -16.19 -4.96
CA PHE A 143 6.54 -16.18 -5.21
C PHE A 143 7.20 -14.84 -4.94
N SER A 144 6.43 -13.74 -4.94
CA SER A 144 6.98 -12.39 -4.93
C SER A 144 6.77 -11.65 -3.62
N ASP A 145 6.19 -12.29 -2.60
CA ASP A 145 5.82 -11.66 -1.33
C ASP A 145 5.00 -10.37 -1.54
N GLN A 146 4.10 -10.38 -2.53
CA GLN A 146 3.18 -9.28 -2.81
C GLN A 146 1.82 -9.59 -2.20
N PHE A 147 1.31 -8.68 -1.39
CA PHE A 147 0.07 -8.85 -0.63
C PHE A 147 -1.02 -7.96 -1.22
N ILE A 148 -1.36 -8.26 -2.49
CA ILE A 148 -2.33 -7.49 -3.28
C ILE A 148 -3.74 -7.92 -2.88
N VAL A 149 -4.50 -7.03 -2.28
CA VAL A 149 -5.90 -7.26 -1.88
C VAL A 149 -6.85 -6.51 -2.79
N GLU A 150 -8.14 -6.82 -2.72
CA GLU A 150 -9.20 -6.13 -3.43
C GLU A 150 -9.34 -4.67 -2.95
N ILE A 151 -9.92 -3.80 -3.77
CA ILE A 151 -10.13 -2.37 -3.45
C ILE A 151 -10.92 -2.21 -2.15
N GLU A 152 -12.01 -2.94 -2.03
CA GLU A 152 -12.92 -2.88 -0.88
C GLU A 152 -12.24 -3.36 0.41
N VAL A 153 -11.36 -4.37 0.31
CA VAL A 153 -10.56 -4.86 1.44
C VAL A 153 -9.59 -3.78 1.89
N LEU A 154 -8.84 -3.17 0.97
CA LEU A 154 -7.91 -2.07 1.30
C LEU A 154 -8.64 -0.91 1.97
N GLN A 155 -9.78 -0.47 1.41
CA GLN A 155 -10.56 0.64 1.97
C GLN A 155 -11.13 0.32 3.34
N ARG A 156 -11.63 -0.90 3.56
CA ARG A 156 -12.14 -1.36 4.83
C ARG A 156 -11.05 -1.39 5.90
N ILE A 157 -9.90 -1.97 5.59
CA ILE A 157 -8.78 -2.05 6.53
C ILE A 157 -8.22 -0.65 6.84
N ALA A 158 -8.13 0.23 5.85
CA ALA A 158 -7.76 1.62 6.09
C ALA A 158 -8.75 2.32 7.04
N ALA A 159 -10.06 2.08 6.87
CA ALA A 159 -11.09 2.63 7.74
C ALA A 159 -10.98 2.09 9.19
N GLU A 160 -10.63 0.83 9.38
CA GLU A 160 -10.34 0.24 10.70
C GLU A 160 -9.15 0.95 11.38
N ALA A 161 -8.14 1.39 10.62
CA ALA A 161 -7.03 2.20 11.11
C ALA A 161 -7.39 3.69 11.30
N GLY A 162 -8.65 4.07 11.08
CA GLY A 162 -9.15 5.45 11.18
C GLY A 162 -8.87 6.33 9.97
N LEU A 163 -8.51 5.73 8.82
CA LEU A 163 -8.25 6.39 7.55
C LEU A 163 -9.38 6.10 6.57
N HIS A 164 -10.12 7.10 6.15
CA HIS A 164 -11.30 6.92 5.30
C HIS A 164 -11.06 7.46 3.90
N SER A 165 -11.47 6.69 2.89
CA SER A 165 -11.43 7.11 1.49
C SER A 165 -12.36 8.32 1.28
N ASP A 166 -11.84 9.36 0.63
CA ASP A 166 -12.63 10.52 0.21
C ASP A 166 -13.21 10.23 -1.18
N ALA A 167 -14.53 10.07 -1.25
CA ALA A 167 -15.24 9.70 -2.48
C ALA A 167 -14.98 10.66 -3.65
N ASN A 168 -14.70 11.94 -3.38
CA ASN A 168 -14.39 12.92 -4.41
C ASN A 168 -13.05 12.69 -5.09
N TYR A 169 -12.14 11.97 -4.42
CA TYR A 169 -10.78 11.68 -4.87
C TYR A 169 -10.54 10.18 -5.08
N PHE A 170 -11.60 9.38 -5.06
CA PHE A 170 -11.51 7.97 -5.40
C PHE A 170 -11.68 7.76 -6.90
N LYS A 171 -10.78 6.97 -7.49
CA LYS A 171 -10.86 6.49 -8.88
C LYS A 171 -10.39 5.05 -8.95
N LYS A 172 -10.94 4.27 -9.89
CA LYS A 172 -10.49 2.91 -10.20
C LYS A 172 -10.30 2.74 -11.71
N TYR A 173 -9.40 1.86 -12.09
CA TYR A 173 -9.04 1.64 -13.48
C TYR A 173 -8.89 0.14 -13.82
N PRO A 174 -9.61 -0.30 -14.91
CA PRO A 174 -10.70 0.40 -15.59
C PRO A 174 -11.84 0.70 -14.60
N ASP A 175 -12.74 1.64 -14.93
CA ASP A 175 -13.92 1.94 -14.08
C ASP A 175 -15.03 0.91 -14.30
N THR A 176 -14.71 -0.34 -13.98
CA THR A 176 -15.56 -1.53 -14.13
C THR A 176 -15.21 -2.52 -13.00
N ASP A 177 -15.83 -3.70 -13.00
CA ASP A 177 -15.51 -4.79 -12.06
C ASP A 177 -14.13 -5.42 -12.30
N TYR A 178 -13.48 -5.08 -13.42
CA TYR A 178 -12.11 -5.50 -13.75
C TYR A 178 -11.04 -4.51 -13.26
N ALA A 179 -11.37 -3.63 -12.34
CA ALA A 179 -10.45 -2.63 -11.82
C ALA A 179 -9.31 -3.29 -11.03
N THR A 180 -8.09 -3.15 -11.54
CA THR A 180 -6.86 -3.65 -10.89
C THR A 180 -5.96 -2.54 -10.38
N VAL A 181 -6.36 -1.28 -10.55
CA VAL A 181 -5.66 -0.12 -10.00
C VAL A 181 -6.67 0.82 -9.37
N SER A 182 -6.36 1.37 -8.21
CA SER A 182 -7.14 2.45 -7.63
C SER A 182 -6.27 3.64 -7.24
N ILE A 183 -6.91 4.81 -7.19
CA ILE A 183 -6.38 6.02 -6.58
C ILE A 183 -7.30 6.36 -5.41
N ASN A 184 -6.74 6.43 -4.20
CA ASN A 184 -7.48 6.77 -3.00
C ASN A 184 -6.77 7.91 -2.26
N LEU A 185 -7.51 8.94 -1.90
CA LEU A 185 -7.07 9.88 -0.87
C LEU A 185 -7.67 9.45 0.47
N LEU A 186 -6.86 8.87 1.32
CA LEU A 186 -7.24 8.44 2.67
C LEU A 186 -7.04 9.57 3.66
N LYS A 187 -8.05 9.86 4.48
CA LYS A 187 -8.04 10.94 5.48
C LYS A 187 -8.48 10.43 6.85
N GLY A 188 -7.93 11.00 7.92
CA GLY A 188 -8.47 10.80 9.26
C GLY A 188 -9.89 11.35 9.37
N LYS A 189 -10.75 10.74 10.20
CA LYS A 189 -12.03 11.38 10.59
C LYS A 189 -11.75 12.72 11.26
N LYS A 190 -12.49 13.74 10.80
CA LYS A 190 -12.57 15.02 11.52
C LYS A 190 -13.29 14.86 12.85
#